data_db0c818189e19c18d0b11cd1b092446c
#
_entry.id   db0c818189e19c18d0b11cd1b092446c
#
_cell.length_a   1.000
_cell.length_b   1.000
_cell.length_c   1.000
_cell.angle_alpha   90.00
_cell.angle_beta   90.00
_cell.angle_gamma   90.00
#
_symmetry.space_group_name_H-M   'P 1'
#
loop_
_entity.id
_entity.type
_entity.pdbx_description
1 polymer ?
#
loop_
_entity_poly.entity_id
_entity_poly.type
_entity_poly.pdbx_seq_one_letter_code
_entity_poly.pdbx_strand_id
1 'polypeptide(L)'
;MKKIKSIEEIINDYDNFIIDQWGVMHDGTFGYEHAFNSINILNRNNKNLFIISNSSKRSKSSIDRLPKLGFKKNSFINTVTSGEMIWQLLKKNFLDDKNKKNCFHIYDE
;
A
#
# COMPACT_ATOMS: atom_id res chain seq x y z
N MET A 1 7.10 4.78 -24.13
CA MET A 1 6.14 4.77 -23.03
C MET A 1 5.17 5.93 -23.22
N LYS A 2 3.85 5.66 -23.28
CA LYS A 2 2.83 6.72 -23.44
C LYS A 2 2.72 7.51 -22.13
N LYS A 3 2.89 8.83 -22.18
CA LYS A 3 2.62 9.71 -21.03
C LYS A 3 1.12 9.99 -21.00
N ILE A 4 0.49 9.82 -19.84
CA ILE A 4 -0.89 10.21 -19.57
C ILE A 4 -0.91 11.53 -18.79
N LYS A 5 -1.92 12.34 -18.99
CA LYS A 5 -2.11 13.61 -18.26
C LYS A 5 -3.03 13.44 -17.06
N SER A 6 -3.93 12.46 -17.12
CA SER A 6 -4.86 12.16 -16.04
C SER A 6 -5.23 10.68 -16.02
N ILE A 7 -5.81 10.22 -14.90
CA ILE A 7 -6.22 8.83 -14.71
C ILE A 7 -7.40 8.46 -15.62
N GLU A 8 -8.22 9.43 -16.01
CA GLU A 8 -9.37 9.24 -16.88
C GLU A 8 -8.99 8.73 -18.27
N GLU A 9 -7.77 9.02 -18.74
CA GLU A 9 -7.29 8.54 -20.04
C GLU A 9 -7.12 7.02 -20.12
N ILE A 10 -7.01 6.35 -18.96
CA ILE A 10 -6.75 4.92 -18.88
C ILE A 10 -7.78 4.16 -18.04
N ILE A 11 -8.75 4.85 -17.47
CA ILE A 11 -9.69 4.25 -16.53
C ILE A 11 -10.53 3.13 -17.16
N ASN A 12 -10.82 3.22 -18.46
CA ASN A 12 -11.58 2.21 -19.19
C ASN A 12 -10.73 1.02 -19.66
N ASP A 13 -9.40 1.16 -19.62
CA ASP A 13 -8.47 0.12 -20.09
C ASP A 13 -8.13 -0.89 -18.99
N TYR A 14 -8.37 -0.54 -17.72
CA TYR A 14 -7.96 -1.36 -16.57
C TYR A 14 -9.06 -1.42 -15.50
N ASP A 15 -9.17 -2.58 -14.83
CA ASP A 15 -10.08 -2.78 -13.70
C ASP A 15 -9.34 -2.74 -12.35
N ASN A 16 -8.05 -3.00 -12.36
CA ASN A 16 -7.23 -3.08 -11.16
C ASN A 16 -6.09 -2.07 -11.22
N PHE A 17 -5.91 -1.32 -10.14
CA PHE A 17 -4.87 -0.30 -9.99
C PHE A 17 -4.02 -0.62 -8.76
N ILE A 18 -2.72 -0.77 -8.98
CA ILE A 18 -1.73 -0.92 -7.91
C ILE A 18 -1.02 0.41 -7.74
N ILE A 19 -1.10 0.97 -6.55
CA ILE A 19 -0.66 2.33 -6.25
C ILE A 19 0.45 2.26 -5.21
N ASP A 20 1.60 2.88 -5.49
CA ASP A 20 2.64 3.10 -4.50
C ASP A 20 2.19 4.17 -3.50
N GLN A 21 2.70 4.09 -2.27
CA GLN A 21 2.21 4.90 -1.17
C GLN A 21 3.05 6.17 -0.98
N TRP A 22 4.33 6.02 -0.63
CA TRP A 22 5.21 7.15 -0.33
C TRP A 22 5.65 7.88 -1.61
N GLY A 23 5.50 9.21 -1.62
CA GLY A 23 5.86 10.04 -2.77
C GLY A 23 4.85 10.02 -3.92
N VAL A 24 3.85 9.12 -3.87
CA VAL A 24 2.75 9.02 -4.84
C VAL A 24 1.42 9.44 -4.21
N MET A 25 1.10 8.91 -3.05
CA MET A 25 -0.13 9.26 -2.33
C MET A 25 0.08 10.36 -1.30
N HIS A 26 1.25 10.39 -0.64
CA HIS A 26 1.57 11.31 0.44
C HIS A 26 3.08 11.50 0.63
N ASP A 27 3.46 12.53 1.37
CA ASP A 27 4.85 12.82 1.78
C ASP A 27 5.22 12.28 3.18
N GLY A 28 4.31 11.52 3.79
CA GLY A 28 4.45 11.00 5.15
C GLY A 28 3.73 11.83 6.21
N THR A 29 3.38 13.08 5.93
CA THR A 29 2.65 13.99 6.82
C THR A 29 1.26 14.30 6.28
N PHE A 30 1.18 14.59 4.98
CA PHE A 30 -0.06 14.96 4.29
C PHE A 30 -0.25 14.13 3.02
N GLY A 31 -1.50 13.80 2.74
CA GLY A 31 -1.88 13.25 1.45
C GLY A 31 -1.87 14.31 0.36
N TYR A 32 -1.47 13.93 -0.84
CA TYR A 32 -1.48 14.83 -1.99
C TYR A 32 -2.90 15.00 -2.56
N GLU A 33 -3.28 16.22 -2.87
CA GLU A 33 -4.58 16.54 -3.45
C GLU A 33 -4.86 15.77 -4.75
N HIS A 34 -3.86 15.66 -5.61
CA HIS A 34 -3.97 14.91 -6.87
C HIS A 34 -4.25 13.42 -6.63
N ALA A 35 -3.65 12.83 -5.58
CA ALA A 35 -3.90 11.44 -5.20
C ALA A 35 -5.34 11.26 -4.69
N PHE A 36 -5.87 12.18 -3.86
CA PHE A 36 -7.28 12.15 -3.45
C PHE A 36 -8.21 12.18 -4.64
N ASN A 37 -7.98 13.10 -5.58
CA ASN A 37 -8.81 13.25 -6.77
C ASN A 37 -8.80 11.97 -7.61
N SER A 38 -7.62 11.43 -7.90
CA SER A 38 -7.47 10.20 -8.68
C SER A 38 -8.14 9.00 -8.01
N ILE A 39 -7.92 8.80 -6.71
CA ILE A 39 -8.53 7.70 -5.94
C ILE A 39 -10.07 7.84 -5.92
N ASN A 40 -10.60 9.05 -5.76
CA ASN A 40 -12.04 9.27 -5.80
C ASN A 40 -12.64 8.96 -7.18
N ILE A 41 -11.97 9.35 -8.26
CA ILE A 41 -12.39 9.02 -9.63
C ILE A 41 -12.42 7.52 -9.84
N LEU A 42 -11.36 6.80 -9.47
CA LEU A 42 -11.26 5.36 -9.58
C LEU A 42 -12.37 4.64 -8.78
N ASN A 43 -12.61 5.05 -7.53
CA ASN A 43 -13.67 4.48 -6.69
C ASN A 43 -15.07 4.72 -7.26
N ARG A 44 -15.35 5.93 -7.78
CA ARG A 44 -16.64 6.24 -8.43
C ARG A 44 -16.89 5.39 -9.68
N ASN A 45 -15.82 4.93 -10.32
CA ASN A 45 -15.89 4.05 -11.50
C ASN A 45 -15.72 2.56 -11.12
N ASN A 46 -15.92 2.20 -9.83
CA ASN A 46 -15.88 0.84 -9.31
C ASN A 46 -14.56 0.10 -9.62
N LYS A 47 -13.44 0.81 -9.64
CA LYS A 47 -12.12 0.21 -9.88
C LYS A 47 -11.53 -0.39 -8.60
N ASN A 48 -10.83 -1.50 -8.75
CA ASN A 48 -10.16 -2.19 -7.66
C ASN A 48 -8.82 -1.52 -7.34
N LEU A 49 -8.67 -1.00 -6.13
CA LEU A 49 -7.45 -0.31 -5.71
C LEU A 49 -6.67 -1.15 -4.71
N PHE A 50 -5.38 -1.31 -4.98
CA PHE A 50 -4.43 -2.00 -4.12
C PHE A 50 -3.27 -1.06 -3.81
N ILE A 51 -2.76 -1.12 -2.59
CA ILE A 51 -1.55 -0.40 -2.22
C ILE A 51 -0.38 -1.37 -2.20
N ILE A 52 0.74 -0.95 -2.81
CA ILE A 52 2.04 -1.58 -2.62
C ILE A 52 2.98 -0.58 -1.93
N SER A 53 3.81 -1.04 -1.01
CA SER A 53 4.74 -0.16 -0.29
C SER A 53 6.02 -0.90 0.12
N ASN A 54 7.15 -0.25 -0.01
CA ASN A 54 8.44 -0.71 0.50
C ASN A 54 8.60 -0.51 2.03
N SER A 55 7.54 -0.07 2.73
CA SER A 55 7.56 0.12 4.17
C SER A 55 7.88 -1.18 4.93
N SER A 56 8.71 -1.09 5.96
CA SER A 56 8.99 -2.18 6.91
C SER A 56 7.81 -2.47 7.84
N LYS A 57 6.77 -1.63 7.87
CA LYS A 57 5.58 -1.81 8.70
C LYS A 57 4.68 -2.92 8.19
N ARG A 58 3.87 -3.50 9.11
CA ARG A 58 2.82 -4.45 8.75
C ARG A 58 1.74 -3.76 7.91
N SER A 59 1.12 -4.48 6.99
CA SER A 59 0.04 -3.96 6.15
C SER A 59 -1.09 -3.32 6.95
N LYS A 60 -1.46 -3.92 8.09
CA LYS A 60 -2.47 -3.36 9.00
C LYS A 60 -2.09 -1.96 9.48
N SER A 61 -0.85 -1.76 9.93
CA SER A 61 -0.38 -0.45 10.40
C SER A 61 -0.38 0.59 9.27
N SER A 62 -0.07 0.18 8.04
CA SER A 62 -0.11 1.04 6.87
C SER A 62 -1.54 1.51 6.57
N ILE A 63 -2.52 0.59 6.53
CA ILE A 63 -3.93 0.92 6.33
C ILE A 63 -4.49 1.79 7.46
N ASP A 64 -4.14 1.50 8.71
CA ASP A 64 -4.63 2.24 9.88
C ASP A 64 -4.14 3.70 9.91
N ARG A 65 -3.08 4.01 9.18
CA ARG A 65 -2.55 5.36 9.03
C ARG A 65 -3.27 6.18 7.95
N LEU A 66 -3.91 5.56 6.96
CA LEU A 66 -4.54 6.25 5.83
C LEU A 66 -5.50 7.38 6.23
N PRO A 67 -6.37 7.23 7.25
CA PRO A 67 -7.26 8.31 7.67
C PRO A 67 -6.53 9.55 8.18
N LYS A 68 -5.38 9.38 8.84
CA LYS A 68 -4.55 10.50 9.31
C LYS A 68 -3.92 11.28 8.15
N LEU A 69 -3.78 10.64 7.00
CA LEU A 69 -3.29 11.23 5.75
C LEU A 69 -4.45 11.73 4.85
N GLY A 70 -5.70 11.61 5.31
CA GLY A 70 -6.89 12.07 4.60
C GLY A 70 -7.54 11.03 3.68
N PHE A 71 -7.02 9.80 3.59
CA PHE A 71 -7.58 8.75 2.74
C PHE A 71 -8.59 7.88 3.51
N LYS A 72 -9.61 7.40 2.81
CA LYS A 72 -10.56 6.44 3.38
C LYS A 72 -9.99 5.02 3.31
N LYS A 73 -10.03 4.25 4.41
CA LYS A 73 -9.57 2.85 4.44
C LYS A 73 -10.28 1.98 3.40
N ASN A 74 -11.59 2.15 3.28
CA ASN A 74 -12.45 1.37 2.39
C ASN A 74 -12.30 1.74 0.91
N SER A 75 -11.44 2.70 0.58
CA SER A 75 -11.06 2.99 -0.81
C SER A 75 -10.18 1.90 -1.41
N PHE A 76 -9.57 1.05 -0.60
CA PHE A 76 -8.59 0.07 -1.02
C PHE A 76 -9.02 -1.34 -0.61
N ILE A 77 -8.87 -2.29 -1.53
CA ILE A 77 -9.19 -3.70 -1.28
C ILE A 77 -8.12 -4.31 -0.37
N ASN A 78 -6.85 -4.02 -0.63
CA ASN A 78 -5.75 -4.58 0.15
C ASN A 78 -4.50 -3.69 0.07
N THR A 79 -3.59 -3.93 1.00
CA THR A 79 -2.27 -3.31 1.06
C THR A 79 -1.22 -4.38 1.26
N VAL A 80 -0.17 -4.34 0.46
CA VAL A 80 1.00 -5.19 0.59
C VAL A 80 2.21 -4.33 0.91
N THR A 81 2.90 -4.66 2.01
CA THR A 81 4.13 -4.00 2.42
C THR A 81 5.29 -5.00 2.47
N SER A 82 6.52 -4.53 2.29
CA SER A 82 7.71 -5.36 2.48
C SER A 82 7.76 -5.99 3.87
N GLY A 83 7.42 -5.23 4.91
CA GLY A 83 7.35 -5.72 6.29
C GLY A 83 6.32 -6.82 6.50
N GLU A 84 5.16 -6.76 5.82
CA GLU A 84 4.16 -7.83 5.85
C GLU A 84 4.67 -9.11 5.18
N MET A 85 5.31 -8.97 4.01
CA MET A 85 5.86 -10.10 3.27
C MET A 85 6.96 -10.81 4.06
N ILE A 86 7.88 -10.07 4.66
CA ILE A 86 8.94 -10.62 5.51
C ILE A 86 8.34 -11.30 6.74
N TRP A 87 7.36 -10.68 7.39
CA TRP A 87 6.71 -11.28 8.56
C TRP A 87 6.03 -12.62 8.20
N GLN A 88 5.31 -12.69 7.08
CA GLN A 88 4.67 -13.93 6.62
C GLN A 88 5.70 -15.01 6.30
N LEU A 89 6.81 -14.62 5.65
CA LEU A 89 7.92 -15.53 5.36
C LEU A 89 8.55 -16.09 6.64
N LEU A 90 8.84 -15.22 7.61
CA LEU A 90 9.40 -15.62 8.89
C LEU A 90 8.44 -16.52 9.67
N LYS A 91 7.15 -16.16 9.71
CA LYS A 91 6.13 -16.99 10.36
C LYS A 91 6.11 -18.39 9.76
N LYS A 92 5.99 -18.48 8.44
CA LYS A 92 5.91 -19.77 7.73
C LYS A 92 7.15 -20.65 7.92
N ASN A 93 8.34 -20.05 7.91
CA ASN A 93 9.59 -20.81 7.84
C ASN A 93 10.30 -20.96 9.19
N PHE A 94 9.97 -20.12 10.21
CA PHE A 94 10.72 -20.05 11.44
C PHE A 94 9.87 -20.07 12.71
N LEU A 95 8.68 -19.47 12.69
CA LEU A 95 7.86 -19.35 13.91
C LEU A 95 6.94 -20.56 14.10
N ASP A 96 6.54 -21.22 13.03
CA ASP A 96 5.69 -22.41 13.06
C ASP A 96 6.53 -23.72 13.18
N ASP A 97 7.86 -23.61 13.08
CA ASP A 97 8.78 -24.75 13.27
C ASP A 97 9.12 -24.95 14.76
N LYS A 98 9.04 -26.20 15.24
CA LYS A 98 9.43 -26.57 16.61
C LYS A 98 10.92 -26.36 16.89
N ASN A 99 11.75 -26.25 15.86
CA ASN A 99 13.16 -25.92 15.96
C ASN A 99 13.35 -24.41 16.03
N LYS A 100 13.47 -23.86 17.24
CA LYS A 100 13.77 -22.44 17.46
C LYS A 100 15.05 -22.05 16.72
N LYS A 101 14.94 -21.08 15.82
CA LYS A 101 16.08 -20.47 15.13
C LYS A 101 16.34 -19.09 15.71
N ASN A 102 17.59 -18.77 15.97
CA ASN A 102 17.98 -17.45 16.42
C ASN A 102 17.95 -16.48 15.25
N CYS A 103 17.41 -15.28 15.46
CA CYS A 103 17.42 -14.19 14.50
C CYS A 103 18.06 -12.96 15.15
N PHE A 104 18.99 -12.34 14.46
CA PHE A 104 19.55 -11.06 14.84
C PHE A 104 18.94 -9.98 13.93
N HIS A 105 18.27 -9.01 14.54
CA HIS A 105 17.60 -7.92 13.82
C HIS A 105 18.32 -6.62 14.08
N ILE A 106 18.80 -5.97 13.03
CA ILE A 106 19.36 -4.61 13.06
C ILE A 106 18.26 -3.66 12.61
N TYR A 107 17.95 -2.67 13.41
CA TYR A 107 16.91 -1.67 13.12
C TYR A 107 17.34 -0.31 13.66
N ASP A 108 16.73 0.74 13.13
CA ASP A 108 16.81 2.12 13.60
C ASP A 108 15.48 2.48 14.28
N GLU A 109 15.54 3.28 15.37
CA GLU A 109 14.38 3.69 16.17
C GLU A 109 13.58 4.84 15.55
#